data_ce2d071567c992cec4da8ef5a34d0ef0
#
_entry.id   ce2d071567c992cec4da8ef5a34d0ef0
#
_cell.length_a   1.000
_cell.length_b   1.000
_cell.length_c   1.000
_cell.angle_alpha   90.00
_cell.angle_beta   90.00
_cell.angle_gamma   90.00
#
_symmetry.space_group_name_H-M   'P 1'
#
loop_
_entity.id
_entity.type
_entity.pdbx_description
1 polymer ?
#
loop_
_entity_poly.entity_id
_entity_poly.type
_entity_poly.pdbx_seq_one_letter_code
_entity_poly.pdbx_strand_id
1 'polypeptide(L)'
;MTGAEMIVQVIADEQVGVIFGYSGGAILPTYDAVFRFNQQNRDERDKGKLPLVVPANEQGAGFMAAGYSRATGKVGTVMVTSGPGATNMVTPVRDCAADSVPLVVICGQVPRAAIGTDAFQEAPISAVMGSVAKHVFLVTDPERLEATIRTAFEIARTGRPGPVVVDVPKDVQNWKGTFHGGTRLPIPGYRRRLQRVTERALPESDCQSFLQFLSQAERPLIYAGGGVVNANASDSVRKFADRFGIPVTTTLMGIGAVDTTESLSLHMLGMHGM
;
A
#
# COMPACT_ATOMS: atom_id res chain seq x y z
N MET A 1 -5.41 -17.29 -19.74
CA MET A 1 -4.31 -17.26 -18.76
C MET A 1 -4.74 -18.03 -17.52
N THR A 2 -3.80 -18.57 -16.74
CA THR A 2 -4.11 -19.05 -15.39
C THR A 2 -4.32 -17.86 -14.43
N GLY A 3 -5.00 -18.08 -13.31
CA GLY A 3 -5.15 -17.05 -12.29
C GLY A 3 -3.80 -16.53 -11.77
N ALA A 4 -2.81 -17.42 -11.62
CA ALA A 4 -1.45 -17.05 -11.26
C ALA A 4 -0.79 -16.10 -12.28
N GLU A 5 -0.93 -16.38 -13.57
CA GLU A 5 -0.44 -15.51 -14.65
C GLU A 5 -1.18 -14.16 -14.66
N MET A 6 -2.49 -14.15 -14.35
CA MET A 6 -3.27 -12.91 -14.22
C MET A 6 -2.76 -12.04 -13.08
N ILE A 7 -2.46 -12.63 -11.91
CA ILE A 7 -1.88 -11.91 -10.78
C ILE A 7 -0.56 -11.24 -11.18
N VAL A 8 0.34 -11.98 -11.83
CA VAL A 8 1.65 -11.48 -12.26
C VAL A 8 1.49 -10.38 -13.30
N GLN A 9 0.58 -10.53 -14.27
CA GLN A 9 0.31 -9.51 -15.28
C GLN A 9 -0.24 -8.22 -14.65
N VAL A 10 -1.16 -8.31 -13.67
CA VAL A 10 -1.64 -7.12 -12.96
C VAL A 10 -0.52 -6.44 -12.18
N ILE A 11 0.37 -7.19 -11.51
CA ILE A 11 1.53 -6.64 -10.81
C ILE A 11 2.44 -5.87 -11.79
N ALA A 12 2.66 -6.41 -12.98
CA ALA A 12 3.44 -5.74 -14.03
C ALA A 12 2.74 -4.47 -14.54
N ASP A 13 1.43 -4.54 -14.83
CA ASP A 13 0.63 -3.41 -15.28
C ASP A 13 0.58 -2.27 -14.24
N GLU A 14 0.59 -2.59 -12.94
CA GLU A 14 0.65 -1.63 -11.84
C GLU A 14 2.09 -1.09 -11.59
N GLN A 15 3.04 -1.44 -12.47
CA GLN A 15 4.43 -0.96 -12.49
C GLN A 15 5.18 -1.23 -11.17
N VAL A 16 4.94 -2.40 -10.57
CA VAL A 16 5.65 -2.84 -9.38
C VAL A 16 7.12 -3.05 -9.73
N GLY A 17 8.01 -2.35 -9.04
CA GLY A 17 9.46 -2.43 -9.30
C GLY A 17 10.14 -3.65 -8.69
N VAL A 18 9.57 -4.20 -7.63
CA VAL A 18 10.10 -5.38 -6.92
C VAL A 18 8.99 -6.05 -6.10
N ILE A 19 9.01 -7.36 -6.08
CA ILE A 19 8.16 -8.19 -5.22
C ILE A 19 9.03 -8.71 -4.06
N PHE A 20 8.53 -8.62 -2.85
CA PHE A 20 9.12 -9.28 -1.69
C PHE A 20 8.27 -10.48 -1.31
N GLY A 21 8.86 -11.54 -0.79
CA GLY A 21 8.03 -12.65 -0.39
C GLY A 21 8.79 -13.89 0.07
N TYR A 22 8.04 -14.83 0.63
CA TYR A 22 8.53 -16.13 1.04
C TYR A 22 7.59 -17.21 0.51
N SER A 23 8.12 -18.18 -0.20
CA SER A 23 7.31 -19.18 -0.89
C SER A 23 6.75 -20.23 0.08
N GLY A 24 5.72 -20.94 -0.39
CA GLY A 24 5.11 -22.07 0.29
C GLY A 24 4.02 -22.68 -0.56
N GLY A 25 3.49 -23.82 -0.16
CA GLY A 25 2.65 -24.67 -0.99
C GLY A 25 1.42 -24.01 -1.62
N ALA A 26 0.79 -23.07 -0.92
CA ALA A 26 -0.42 -22.42 -1.42
C ALA A 26 -0.17 -21.26 -2.40
N ILE A 27 1.05 -20.70 -2.48
CA ILE A 27 1.39 -19.58 -3.37
C ILE A 27 2.31 -20.02 -4.53
N LEU A 28 2.78 -21.26 -4.55
CA LEU A 28 3.69 -21.77 -5.59
C LEU A 28 3.24 -21.51 -7.02
N PRO A 29 1.94 -21.64 -7.40
CA PRO A 29 1.52 -21.33 -8.77
C PRO A 29 1.87 -19.90 -9.18
N THR A 30 1.71 -18.92 -8.28
CA THR A 30 2.04 -17.53 -8.57
C THR A 30 3.55 -17.28 -8.62
N TYR A 31 4.35 -17.95 -7.77
CA TYR A 31 5.82 -17.91 -7.86
C TYR A 31 6.35 -18.47 -9.18
N ASP A 32 5.81 -19.58 -9.63
CA ASP A 32 6.15 -20.18 -10.93
C ASP A 32 5.78 -19.24 -12.08
N ALA A 33 4.61 -18.57 -11.99
CA ALA A 33 4.20 -17.56 -12.96
C ALA A 33 5.15 -16.35 -13.02
N VAL A 34 5.66 -15.85 -11.88
CA VAL A 34 6.70 -14.79 -11.84
C VAL A 34 7.98 -15.26 -12.54
N PHE A 35 8.41 -16.47 -12.26
CA PHE A 35 9.61 -17.03 -12.90
C PHE A 35 9.45 -17.12 -14.42
N ARG A 36 8.32 -17.64 -14.92
CA ARG A 36 8.02 -17.74 -16.36
C ARG A 36 7.92 -16.35 -17.00
N PHE A 37 7.26 -15.41 -16.35
CA PHE A 37 7.16 -14.02 -16.81
C PHE A 37 8.54 -13.40 -16.99
N ASN A 38 9.42 -13.55 -15.99
CA ASN A 38 10.79 -13.05 -16.07
C ASN A 38 11.65 -13.77 -17.13
N GLN A 39 11.39 -15.04 -17.42
CA GLN A 39 12.06 -15.76 -18.50
C GLN A 39 11.65 -15.23 -19.89
N GLN A 40 10.38 -14.94 -20.09
CA GLN A 40 9.86 -14.41 -21.36
C GLN A 40 10.37 -13.00 -21.64
N ASN A 41 10.65 -12.21 -20.61
CA ASN A 41 11.14 -10.83 -20.73
C ASN A 41 12.68 -10.71 -20.55
N ARG A 42 13.44 -11.78 -20.79
CA ARG A 42 14.91 -11.81 -20.59
C ARG A 42 15.67 -10.83 -21.46
N ASP A 43 15.22 -10.58 -22.68
CA ASP A 43 15.93 -9.79 -23.69
C ASP A 43 15.71 -8.29 -23.59
N GLU A 44 14.81 -7.83 -22.74
CA GLU A 44 14.47 -6.42 -22.55
C GLU A 44 15.31 -5.75 -21.45
N ARG A 45 16.64 -5.78 -21.51
CA ARG A 45 17.58 -5.00 -20.67
C ARG A 45 16.94 -4.45 -19.37
N ASP A 46 16.45 -5.35 -18.50
CA ASP A 46 15.75 -5.05 -17.23
C ASP A 46 14.40 -4.31 -17.31
N LYS A 47 13.93 -3.95 -18.48
CA LYS A 47 12.58 -3.42 -18.68
C LYS A 47 11.60 -4.58 -18.78
N GLY A 48 10.58 -4.59 -17.92
CA GLY A 48 9.54 -5.61 -17.92
C GLY A 48 9.77 -6.80 -16.98
N LYS A 49 10.93 -6.92 -16.32
CA LYS A 49 11.14 -7.93 -15.27
C LYS A 49 10.49 -7.54 -13.95
N LEU A 50 10.06 -8.54 -13.20
CA LEU A 50 9.57 -8.43 -11.83
C LEU A 50 10.58 -9.08 -10.88
N PRO A 51 11.58 -8.34 -10.37
CA PRO A 51 12.51 -8.87 -9.39
C PRO A 51 11.77 -9.41 -8.17
N LEU A 52 12.21 -10.58 -7.69
CA LEU A 52 11.67 -11.21 -6.49
C LEU A 52 12.77 -11.34 -5.45
N VAL A 53 12.58 -10.67 -4.30
CA VAL A 53 13.50 -10.72 -3.16
C VAL A 53 12.91 -11.64 -2.09
N VAL A 54 13.67 -12.65 -1.71
CA VAL A 54 13.27 -13.65 -0.70
C VAL A 54 14.13 -13.46 0.55
N PRO A 55 13.59 -12.86 1.62
CA PRO A 55 14.28 -12.71 2.90
C PRO A 55 14.22 -13.99 3.74
N ALA A 56 14.71 -13.95 4.97
CA ALA A 56 14.76 -15.10 5.87
C ALA A 56 13.36 -15.56 6.35
N ASN A 57 12.36 -14.66 6.35
CA ASN A 57 10.96 -14.95 6.71
C ASN A 57 9.99 -13.93 6.11
N GLU A 58 8.69 -14.22 6.21
CA GLU A 58 7.61 -13.40 5.64
C GLU A 58 7.51 -12.01 6.30
N GLN A 59 7.72 -11.92 7.61
CA GLN A 59 7.72 -10.65 8.32
C GLN A 59 8.80 -9.71 7.79
N GLY A 60 10.01 -10.26 7.51
CA GLY A 60 11.09 -9.55 6.85
C GLY A 60 10.69 -9.05 5.47
N ALA A 61 9.97 -9.86 4.68
CA ALA A 61 9.43 -9.44 3.38
C ALA A 61 8.49 -8.24 3.52
N GLY A 62 7.61 -8.28 4.51
CA GLY A 62 6.68 -7.20 4.81
C GLY A 62 7.38 -5.89 5.15
N PHE A 63 8.39 -5.93 6.03
CA PHE A 63 9.15 -4.73 6.39
C PHE A 63 10.05 -4.22 5.25
N MET A 64 10.62 -5.10 4.42
CA MET A 64 11.33 -4.68 3.22
C MET A 64 10.41 -3.95 2.24
N ALA A 65 9.19 -4.48 2.00
CA ALA A 65 8.19 -3.83 1.16
C ALA A 65 7.73 -2.48 1.75
N ALA A 66 7.55 -2.40 3.07
CA ALA A 66 7.22 -1.16 3.76
C ALA A 66 8.33 -0.11 3.62
N GLY A 67 9.60 -0.50 3.79
CA GLY A 67 10.76 0.36 3.57
C GLY A 67 10.85 0.85 2.12
N TYR A 68 10.66 -0.06 1.15
CA TYR A 68 10.60 0.30 -0.27
C TYR A 68 9.48 1.32 -0.56
N SER A 69 8.30 1.11 -0.01
CA SER A 69 7.16 2.02 -0.18
C SER A 69 7.46 3.41 0.39
N ARG A 70 8.01 3.49 1.60
CA ARG A 70 8.41 4.76 2.24
C ARG A 70 9.47 5.50 1.42
N ALA A 71 10.46 4.78 0.88
CA ALA A 71 11.57 5.38 0.14
C ALA A 71 11.19 5.84 -1.27
N THR A 72 10.22 5.17 -1.91
CA THR A 72 9.89 5.41 -3.33
C THR A 72 8.54 6.06 -3.57
N GLY A 73 7.67 6.09 -2.56
CA GLY A 73 6.26 6.50 -2.72
C GLY A 73 5.39 5.50 -3.50
N LYS A 74 5.96 4.36 -3.93
CA LYS A 74 5.24 3.32 -4.67
C LYS A 74 4.58 2.33 -3.72
N VAL A 75 3.60 1.56 -4.21
CA VAL A 75 2.97 0.50 -3.43
C VAL A 75 3.96 -0.64 -3.20
N GLY A 76 4.24 -0.96 -1.95
CA GLY A 76 4.99 -2.16 -1.58
C GLY A 76 4.19 -3.42 -1.93
N THR A 77 4.83 -4.45 -2.48
CA THR A 77 4.13 -5.67 -2.90
C THR A 77 4.78 -6.89 -2.27
N VAL A 78 3.98 -7.71 -1.61
CA VAL A 78 4.43 -8.92 -0.92
C VAL A 78 3.62 -10.12 -1.37
N MET A 79 4.29 -11.27 -1.55
CA MET A 79 3.65 -12.56 -1.81
C MET A 79 4.06 -13.58 -0.76
N VAL A 80 3.10 -14.19 -0.09
CA VAL A 80 3.31 -15.18 0.98
C VAL A 80 2.36 -16.36 0.85
N THR A 81 2.69 -17.47 1.51
CA THR A 81 1.81 -18.64 1.54
C THR A 81 0.68 -18.49 2.54
N SER A 82 -0.21 -19.50 2.63
CA SER A 82 -1.30 -19.58 3.58
C SER A 82 -0.85 -19.74 5.04
N GLY A 83 -1.78 -19.73 5.97
CA GLY A 83 -1.56 -20.05 7.38
C GLY A 83 -0.42 -19.26 7.99
N PRO A 84 0.68 -19.94 8.39
CA PRO A 84 1.80 -19.28 9.07
C PRO A 84 2.44 -18.19 8.22
N GLY A 85 2.52 -18.34 6.89
CA GLY A 85 3.07 -17.32 6.02
C GLY A 85 2.25 -16.04 6.02
N ALA A 86 0.93 -16.16 5.90
CA ALA A 86 0.03 -15.03 5.94
C ALA A 86 -0.03 -14.39 7.35
N THR A 87 -0.05 -15.18 8.43
CA THR A 87 -0.11 -14.63 9.80
C THR A 87 1.18 -13.92 10.21
N ASN A 88 2.34 -14.30 9.65
CA ASN A 88 3.59 -13.54 9.83
C ASN A 88 3.53 -12.12 9.25
N MET A 89 2.55 -11.82 8.40
CA MET A 89 2.35 -10.47 7.86
C MET A 89 1.58 -9.53 8.80
N VAL A 90 1.04 -10.00 9.93
CA VAL A 90 0.23 -9.18 10.85
C VAL A 90 0.99 -7.92 11.32
N THR A 91 2.21 -8.08 11.78
CA THR A 91 3.02 -6.97 12.30
C THR A 91 3.34 -5.92 11.22
N PRO A 92 3.92 -6.27 10.05
CA PRO A 92 4.18 -5.27 9.01
C PRO A 92 2.90 -4.65 8.41
N VAL A 93 1.80 -5.40 8.34
CA VAL A 93 0.50 -4.86 7.91
C VAL A 93 0.00 -3.83 8.93
N ARG A 94 0.07 -4.13 10.24
CA ARG A 94 -0.35 -3.17 11.28
C ARG A 94 0.53 -1.92 11.30
N ASP A 95 1.84 -2.07 11.12
CA ASP A 95 2.80 -0.96 11.01
C ASP A 95 2.43 -0.05 9.82
N CYS A 96 2.24 -0.63 8.64
CA CYS A 96 1.84 0.12 7.44
C CYS A 96 0.48 0.82 7.61
N ALA A 97 -0.48 0.21 8.33
CA ALA A 97 -1.77 0.83 8.58
C ALA A 97 -1.67 2.03 9.54
N ALA A 98 -0.81 1.94 10.56
CA ALA A 98 -0.55 3.04 11.49
C ALA A 98 0.08 4.24 10.78
N ASP A 99 1.08 3.99 9.94
CA ASP A 99 1.91 5.00 9.29
C ASP A 99 1.40 5.45 7.92
N SER A 100 0.24 4.94 7.47
CA SER A 100 -0.33 5.27 6.15
C SER A 100 0.58 4.89 4.98
N VAL A 101 1.23 3.73 5.08
CA VAL A 101 2.13 3.18 4.04
C VAL A 101 1.33 2.27 3.10
N PRO A 102 1.31 2.53 1.78
CA PRO A 102 0.60 1.69 0.84
C PRO A 102 1.33 0.36 0.63
N LEU A 103 0.64 -0.74 0.94
CA LEU A 103 1.15 -2.10 0.82
C LEU A 103 0.06 -3.00 0.22
N VAL A 104 0.42 -3.89 -0.70
CA VAL A 104 -0.44 -4.98 -1.17
C VAL A 104 0.21 -6.30 -0.81
N VAL A 105 -0.51 -7.10 -0.01
CA VAL A 105 -0.09 -8.45 0.38
C VAL A 105 -0.97 -9.46 -0.34
N ILE A 106 -0.38 -10.30 -1.17
CA ILE A 106 -1.05 -11.41 -1.85
C ILE A 106 -0.71 -12.69 -1.09
N CYS A 107 -1.70 -13.21 -0.37
CA CYS A 107 -1.58 -14.46 0.36
C CYS A 107 -2.11 -15.61 -0.49
N GLY A 108 -1.39 -16.71 -0.56
CA GLY A 108 -1.99 -17.96 -0.99
C GLY A 108 -2.94 -18.48 0.09
N GLN A 109 -4.02 -19.15 -0.30
CA GLN A 109 -4.96 -19.81 0.62
C GLN A 109 -5.13 -21.28 0.21
N VAL A 110 -5.57 -22.11 1.14
CA VAL A 110 -6.01 -23.47 0.83
C VAL A 110 -7.10 -23.45 -0.26
N PRO A 111 -7.31 -24.52 -1.05
CA PRO A 111 -8.39 -24.55 -2.04
C PRO A 111 -9.74 -24.19 -1.42
N ARG A 112 -10.62 -23.52 -2.18
CA ARG A 112 -11.94 -23.05 -1.71
C ARG A 112 -12.76 -24.11 -0.95
N ALA A 113 -12.69 -25.36 -1.42
CA ALA A 113 -13.41 -26.48 -0.78
C ALA A 113 -12.84 -26.86 0.61
N ALA A 114 -11.61 -26.44 0.93
CA ALA A 114 -10.95 -26.75 2.20
C ALA A 114 -11.01 -25.57 3.19
N ILE A 115 -11.51 -24.43 2.79
CA ILE A 115 -11.65 -23.27 3.70
C ILE A 115 -12.69 -23.58 4.78
N GLY A 116 -12.31 -23.39 6.04
CA GLY A 116 -13.15 -23.67 7.21
C GLY A 116 -13.14 -25.13 7.68
N THR A 117 -12.19 -25.93 7.19
CA THR A 117 -12.08 -27.37 7.58
C THR A 117 -10.88 -27.67 8.48
N ASP A 118 -10.16 -26.65 8.95
CA ASP A 118 -8.87 -26.79 9.65
C ASP A 118 -7.82 -27.55 8.82
N ALA A 119 -7.82 -27.30 7.51
CA ALA A 119 -6.87 -27.91 6.59
C ALA A 119 -5.42 -27.51 6.93
N PHE A 120 -4.46 -28.32 6.48
CA PHE A 120 -3.04 -28.07 6.72
C PHE A 120 -2.64 -26.66 6.26
N GLN A 121 -2.07 -25.88 7.18
CA GLN A 121 -1.69 -24.47 6.96
C GLN A 121 -2.87 -23.56 6.54
N GLU A 122 -4.08 -23.85 6.97
CA GLU A 122 -5.19 -22.92 6.89
C GLU A 122 -5.12 -21.91 8.05
N ALA A 123 -5.53 -20.69 7.80
CA ALA A 123 -5.84 -19.70 8.82
C ALA A 123 -6.99 -18.79 8.34
N PRO A 124 -7.85 -18.29 9.21
CA PRO A 124 -8.94 -17.39 8.86
C PRO A 124 -8.40 -15.97 8.58
N ILE A 125 -7.67 -15.80 7.48
CA ILE A 125 -6.90 -14.60 7.16
C ILE A 125 -7.77 -13.35 7.09
N SER A 126 -8.99 -13.47 6.58
CA SER A 126 -9.93 -12.33 6.55
C SER A 126 -10.28 -11.82 7.95
N ALA A 127 -10.43 -12.71 8.93
CA ALA A 127 -10.68 -12.33 10.32
C ALA A 127 -9.42 -11.74 10.98
N VAL A 128 -8.27 -12.39 10.81
CA VAL A 128 -6.99 -11.95 11.41
C VAL A 128 -6.59 -10.58 10.87
N MET A 129 -6.60 -10.41 9.55
CA MET A 129 -6.15 -9.18 8.88
C MET A 129 -7.20 -8.07 8.90
N GLY A 130 -8.48 -8.42 9.07
CA GLY A 130 -9.58 -7.45 9.06
C GLY A 130 -9.48 -6.38 10.15
N SER A 131 -8.80 -6.66 11.26
CA SER A 131 -8.57 -5.71 12.34
C SER A 131 -7.33 -4.83 12.17
N VAL A 132 -6.40 -5.21 11.28
CA VAL A 132 -5.09 -4.54 11.14
C VAL A 132 -4.84 -3.96 9.76
N ALA A 133 -5.53 -4.45 8.72
CA ALA A 133 -5.41 -3.95 7.36
C ALA A 133 -6.42 -2.84 7.06
N LYS A 134 -6.13 -2.03 6.04
CA LYS A 134 -7.09 -1.06 5.49
C LYS A 134 -8.27 -1.75 4.80
N HIS A 135 -7.99 -2.86 4.12
CA HIS A 135 -9.01 -3.72 3.49
C HIS A 135 -8.49 -5.14 3.28
N VAL A 136 -9.40 -6.10 3.27
CA VAL A 136 -9.09 -7.51 3.01
C VAL A 136 -10.05 -8.05 1.96
N PHE A 137 -9.52 -8.77 0.97
CA PHE A 137 -10.28 -9.52 0.00
C PHE A 137 -10.01 -11.02 0.16
N LEU A 138 -11.06 -11.83 0.15
CA LEU A 138 -10.98 -13.27 -0.12
C LEU A 138 -11.57 -13.53 -1.51
N VAL A 139 -10.76 -14.06 -2.43
CA VAL A 139 -11.17 -14.28 -3.82
C VAL A 139 -11.84 -15.64 -3.96
N THR A 140 -13.15 -15.70 -3.77
CA THR A 140 -13.93 -16.93 -3.93
C THR A 140 -14.42 -17.15 -5.36
N ASP A 141 -14.55 -16.07 -6.15
CA ASP A 141 -14.93 -16.09 -7.55
C ASP A 141 -13.70 -15.81 -8.43
N PRO A 142 -13.19 -16.81 -9.19
CA PRO A 142 -11.99 -16.65 -10.00
C PRO A 142 -12.14 -15.63 -11.15
N GLU A 143 -13.36 -15.40 -11.66
CA GLU A 143 -13.61 -14.39 -12.71
C GLU A 143 -13.38 -12.96 -12.20
N ARG A 144 -13.44 -12.76 -10.89
CA ARG A 144 -13.19 -11.45 -10.24
C ARG A 144 -11.74 -11.25 -9.84
N LEU A 145 -10.85 -12.23 -10.06
CA LEU A 145 -9.46 -12.19 -9.58
C LEU A 145 -8.72 -10.96 -10.10
N GLU A 146 -8.69 -10.73 -11.43
CA GLU A 146 -8.03 -9.56 -12.02
C GLU A 146 -8.54 -8.26 -11.42
N ALA A 147 -9.87 -8.09 -11.42
CA ALA A 147 -10.51 -6.88 -10.90
C ALA A 147 -10.22 -6.65 -9.42
N THR A 148 -10.13 -7.73 -8.63
CA THR A 148 -9.82 -7.68 -7.19
C THR A 148 -8.39 -7.20 -6.95
N ILE A 149 -7.39 -7.78 -7.65
CA ILE A 149 -5.99 -7.38 -7.49
C ILE A 149 -5.81 -5.91 -7.89
N ARG A 150 -6.33 -5.47 -9.05
CA ARG A 150 -6.26 -4.05 -9.47
C ARG A 150 -6.92 -3.11 -8.45
N THR A 151 -8.06 -3.52 -7.92
CA THR A 151 -8.77 -2.74 -6.89
C THR A 151 -7.98 -2.69 -5.58
N ALA A 152 -7.25 -3.75 -5.22
CA ALA A 152 -6.38 -3.74 -4.05
C ALA A 152 -5.28 -2.69 -4.17
N PHE A 153 -4.61 -2.58 -5.31
CA PHE A 153 -3.63 -1.52 -5.57
C PHE A 153 -4.27 -0.11 -5.53
N GLU A 154 -5.45 0.06 -6.12
CA GLU A 154 -6.19 1.33 -6.07
C GLU A 154 -6.49 1.73 -4.63
N ILE A 155 -7.04 0.82 -3.81
CA ILE A 155 -7.38 1.10 -2.42
C ILE A 155 -6.11 1.38 -1.60
N ALA A 156 -5.01 0.64 -1.82
CA ALA A 156 -3.79 0.81 -1.05
C ALA A 156 -3.23 2.23 -1.18
N ARG A 157 -3.24 2.82 -2.38
CA ARG A 157 -2.62 4.14 -2.66
C ARG A 157 -3.58 5.34 -2.57
N THR A 158 -4.90 5.14 -2.48
CA THR A 158 -5.88 6.24 -2.56
C THR A 158 -6.50 6.59 -1.21
N GLY A 159 -6.96 7.83 -1.06
CA GLY A 159 -7.41 8.37 0.23
C GLY A 159 -6.26 8.40 1.24
N ARG A 160 -6.49 7.96 2.48
CA ARG A 160 -5.38 7.65 3.39
C ARG A 160 -4.72 6.37 2.92
N PRO A 161 -3.46 6.38 2.47
CA PRO A 161 -2.77 5.16 2.05
C PRO A 161 -2.72 4.10 3.16
N GLY A 162 -2.60 2.83 2.77
CA GLY A 162 -2.53 1.76 3.77
C GLY A 162 -2.52 0.37 3.15
N PRO A 163 -2.34 -0.67 3.97
CA PRO A 163 -2.17 -2.04 3.51
C PRO A 163 -3.50 -2.67 3.10
N VAL A 164 -3.46 -3.40 1.99
CA VAL A 164 -4.56 -4.24 1.50
C VAL A 164 -4.07 -5.67 1.37
N VAL A 165 -4.83 -6.61 1.92
CA VAL A 165 -4.53 -8.03 1.85
C VAL A 165 -5.48 -8.70 0.87
N VAL A 166 -4.94 -9.51 -0.02
CA VAL A 166 -5.73 -10.31 -0.99
C VAL A 166 -5.40 -11.78 -0.76
N ASP A 167 -6.39 -12.51 -0.26
CA ASP A 167 -6.31 -13.92 0.06
C ASP A 167 -6.83 -14.73 -1.13
N VAL A 168 -5.92 -15.50 -1.79
CA VAL A 168 -6.18 -16.13 -3.09
C VAL A 168 -6.06 -17.65 -2.96
N PRO A 169 -7.19 -18.39 -3.00
CA PRO A 169 -7.17 -19.85 -2.94
C PRO A 169 -6.35 -20.48 -4.08
N LYS A 170 -5.67 -21.59 -3.78
CA LYS A 170 -4.77 -22.28 -4.72
C LYS A 170 -5.50 -22.75 -6.00
N ASP A 171 -6.73 -23.16 -5.88
CA ASP A 171 -7.56 -23.56 -7.04
C ASP A 171 -7.95 -22.36 -7.91
N VAL A 172 -8.08 -21.16 -7.33
CA VAL A 172 -8.28 -19.89 -8.07
C VAL A 172 -6.99 -19.51 -8.83
N GLN A 173 -5.82 -19.70 -8.23
CA GLN A 173 -4.54 -19.47 -8.94
C GLN A 173 -4.36 -20.40 -10.13
N ASN A 174 -4.86 -21.64 -10.04
CA ASN A 174 -4.79 -22.66 -11.12
C ASN A 174 -5.93 -22.55 -12.13
N TRP A 175 -7.00 -21.81 -11.83
CA TRP A 175 -8.12 -21.62 -12.73
C TRP A 175 -7.67 -20.93 -14.03
N LYS A 176 -8.30 -21.27 -15.16
CA LYS A 176 -8.02 -20.67 -16.46
C LYS A 176 -9.20 -19.83 -16.92
N GLY A 177 -8.92 -18.60 -17.29
CA GLY A 177 -9.92 -17.66 -17.79
C GLY A 177 -9.35 -16.60 -18.71
N THR A 178 -10.20 -15.60 -19.01
CA THR A 178 -9.85 -14.48 -19.88
C THR A 178 -9.32 -13.32 -19.05
N PHE A 179 -8.19 -12.75 -19.47
CA PHE A 179 -7.63 -11.51 -18.92
C PHE A 179 -8.18 -10.32 -19.71
N HIS A 180 -8.74 -9.33 -19.04
CA HIS A 180 -9.41 -8.19 -19.66
C HIS A 180 -8.55 -6.93 -19.75
N GLY A 181 -7.49 -6.84 -18.96
CA GLY A 181 -6.48 -5.77 -19.05
C GLY A 181 -6.87 -4.44 -18.44
N GLY A 182 -7.85 -4.37 -17.55
CA GLY A 182 -8.21 -3.07 -16.95
C GLY A 182 -9.44 -3.05 -16.04
N THR A 183 -10.05 -4.20 -15.81
CA THR A 183 -11.25 -4.30 -14.97
C THR A 183 -10.94 -4.00 -13.49
N ARG A 184 -11.86 -3.31 -12.82
CA ARG A 184 -11.82 -3.05 -11.38
C ARG A 184 -13.18 -3.32 -10.76
N LEU A 185 -13.17 -3.72 -9.49
CA LEU A 185 -14.42 -3.95 -8.77
C LEU A 185 -15.22 -2.65 -8.65
N PRO A 186 -16.56 -2.70 -8.85
CA PRO A 186 -17.40 -1.58 -8.52
C PRO A 186 -17.52 -1.45 -7.00
N ILE A 187 -16.95 -0.38 -6.43
CA ILE A 187 -17.11 -0.02 -5.02
C ILE A 187 -18.05 1.19 -4.95
N PRO A 188 -19.31 1.01 -4.56
CA PRO A 188 -20.30 2.08 -4.57
C PRO A 188 -19.85 3.31 -3.80
N GLY A 189 -19.84 4.45 -4.49
CA GLY A 189 -19.48 5.75 -3.92
C GLY A 189 -17.99 5.97 -3.57
N TYR A 190 -17.13 4.94 -3.66
CA TYR A 190 -15.71 5.07 -3.29
C TYR A 190 -14.99 6.10 -4.17
N ARG A 191 -14.97 5.89 -5.50
CA ARG A 191 -14.30 6.81 -6.43
C ARG A 191 -14.88 8.22 -6.41
N ARG A 192 -16.19 8.34 -6.26
CA ARG A 192 -16.84 9.66 -6.11
C ARG A 192 -16.41 10.37 -4.82
N ARG A 193 -16.22 9.64 -3.72
CA ARG A 193 -15.67 10.23 -2.48
C ARG A 193 -14.22 10.66 -2.65
N LEU A 194 -13.39 9.84 -3.30
CA LEU A 194 -12.00 10.20 -3.61
C LEU A 194 -11.94 11.46 -4.46
N GLN A 195 -12.69 11.51 -5.54
CA GLN A 195 -12.76 12.66 -6.44
C GLN A 195 -13.14 13.94 -5.69
N ARG A 196 -14.16 13.89 -4.82
CA ARG A 196 -14.54 15.04 -3.99
C ARG A 196 -13.42 15.54 -3.08
N VAL A 197 -12.55 14.66 -2.60
CA VAL A 197 -11.43 15.04 -1.73
C VAL A 197 -10.26 15.60 -2.54
N THR A 198 -9.97 15.02 -3.71
CA THR A 198 -8.83 15.42 -4.55
C THR A 198 -9.11 16.67 -5.40
N GLU A 199 -10.35 16.86 -5.83
CA GLU A 199 -10.76 17.99 -6.70
C GLU A 199 -11.39 19.16 -5.92
N ARG A 200 -11.52 19.05 -4.60
CA ARG A 200 -12.11 20.10 -3.78
C ARG A 200 -11.18 21.30 -3.70
N ALA A 201 -11.50 22.35 -4.44
CA ALA A 201 -10.95 23.67 -4.15
C ALA A 201 -11.44 24.13 -2.76
N LEU A 202 -10.57 24.78 -1.99
CA LEU A 202 -10.98 25.40 -0.74
C LEU A 202 -11.96 26.54 -1.05
N PRO A 203 -13.14 26.58 -0.42
CA PRO A 203 -14.04 27.71 -0.55
C PRO A 203 -13.34 29.01 -0.14
N GLU A 204 -13.62 30.10 -0.83
CA GLU A 204 -13.04 31.41 -0.50
C GLU A 204 -13.37 31.82 0.95
N SER A 205 -14.58 31.49 1.44
CA SER A 205 -14.99 31.71 2.82
C SER A 205 -14.10 30.99 3.84
N ASP A 206 -13.67 29.75 3.54
CA ASP A 206 -12.78 28.97 4.41
C ASP A 206 -11.38 29.59 4.43
N CYS A 207 -10.90 30.06 3.27
CA CYS A 207 -9.62 30.77 3.16
C CYS A 207 -9.63 32.07 3.95
N GLN A 208 -10.69 32.88 3.83
CA GLN A 208 -10.87 34.13 4.57
C GLN A 208 -10.95 33.89 6.08
N SER A 209 -11.72 32.92 6.51
CA SER A 209 -11.80 32.52 7.93
C SER A 209 -10.45 32.09 8.48
N PHE A 210 -9.71 31.29 7.71
CA PHE A 210 -8.35 30.85 8.10
C PHE A 210 -7.40 32.05 8.23
N LEU A 211 -7.38 32.97 7.27
CA LEU A 211 -6.56 34.19 7.31
C LEU A 211 -6.94 35.10 8.47
N GLN A 212 -8.22 35.19 8.81
CA GLN A 212 -8.70 35.94 9.98
C GLN A 212 -8.15 35.33 11.27
N PHE A 213 -8.25 33.99 11.45
CA PHE A 213 -7.66 33.33 12.62
C PHE A 213 -6.14 33.54 12.68
N LEU A 214 -5.47 33.41 11.54
CA LEU A 214 -4.01 33.59 11.49
C LEU A 214 -3.62 35.04 11.86
N SER A 215 -4.35 36.06 11.41
CA SER A 215 -4.08 37.47 11.72
C SER A 215 -4.28 37.82 13.21
N GLN A 216 -5.06 37.04 13.93
CA GLN A 216 -5.31 37.20 15.36
C GLN A 216 -4.37 36.36 16.24
N ALA A 217 -3.59 35.44 15.62
CA ALA A 217 -2.72 34.54 16.34
C ALA A 217 -1.44 35.27 16.78
N GLU A 218 -1.15 35.25 18.07
CA GLU A 218 0.08 35.84 18.64
C GLU A 218 1.30 34.93 18.44
N ARG A 219 1.10 33.61 18.45
CA ARG A 219 2.16 32.59 18.38
C ARG A 219 1.77 31.43 17.47
N PRO A 220 1.57 31.68 16.16
CA PRO A 220 1.19 30.61 15.25
C PRO A 220 2.32 29.59 15.11
N LEU A 221 1.94 28.33 14.98
CA LEU A 221 2.86 27.19 14.81
C LEU A 221 2.27 26.23 13.77
N ILE A 222 3.08 25.78 12.83
CA ILE A 222 2.72 24.69 11.92
C ILE A 222 3.16 23.37 12.53
N TYR A 223 2.21 22.42 12.67
CA TYR A 223 2.50 21.05 13.04
C TYR A 223 2.32 20.13 11.83
N ALA A 224 3.42 19.80 11.16
CA ALA A 224 3.43 19.05 9.90
C ALA A 224 3.56 17.54 10.15
N GLY A 225 2.61 16.77 9.63
CA GLY A 225 2.61 15.31 9.70
C GLY A 225 2.94 14.65 8.36
N GLY A 226 2.91 13.30 8.32
CA GLY A 226 3.16 12.48 7.13
C GLY A 226 2.22 12.77 5.95
N GLY A 227 1.06 13.36 6.20
CA GLY A 227 0.14 13.80 5.14
C GLY A 227 0.76 14.85 4.20
N VAL A 228 1.65 15.71 4.71
CA VAL A 228 2.40 16.70 3.89
C VAL A 228 3.31 15.99 2.90
N VAL A 229 4.05 14.99 3.39
CA VAL A 229 4.97 14.19 2.55
C VAL A 229 4.18 13.35 1.52
N ASN A 230 3.15 12.66 1.96
CA ASN A 230 2.31 11.82 1.10
C ASN A 230 1.56 12.61 0.02
N ALA A 231 1.22 13.87 0.30
CA ALA A 231 0.58 14.77 -0.66
C ALA A 231 1.58 15.50 -1.57
N ASN A 232 2.89 15.26 -1.41
CA ASN A 232 3.95 16.01 -2.07
C ASN A 232 3.82 17.55 -1.88
N ALA A 233 3.39 17.97 -0.67
CA ALA A 233 3.05 19.34 -0.33
C ALA A 233 4.15 20.07 0.47
N SER A 234 5.34 19.46 0.61
CA SER A 234 6.46 20.02 1.40
C SER A 234 6.86 21.43 0.94
N ASP A 235 6.96 21.65 -0.38
CA ASP A 235 7.28 22.98 -0.93
C ASP A 235 6.22 24.03 -0.61
N SER A 236 4.95 23.63 -0.62
CA SER A 236 3.85 24.54 -0.29
C SER A 236 3.87 24.93 1.18
N VAL A 237 4.16 23.97 2.08
CA VAL A 237 4.30 24.23 3.52
C VAL A 237 5.49 25.17 3.78
N ARG A 238 6.65 24.93 3.17
CA ARG A 238 7.82 25.79 3.31
C ARG A 238 7.53 27.21 2.85
N LYS A 239 7.00 27.37 1.63
CA LYS A 239 6.64 28.71 1.10
C LYS A 239 5.63 29.44 2.01
N PHE A 240 4.70 28.72 2.59
CA PHE A 240 3.72 29.27 3.52
C PHE A 240 4.40 29.72 4.83
N ALA A 241 5.23 28.86 5.42
CA ALA A 241 5.98 29.13 6.62
C ALA A 241 6.87 30.37 6.46
N ASP A 242 7.65 30.44 5.37
CA ASP A 242 8.55 31.56 5.05
C ASP A 242 7.78 32.86 4.86
N ARG A 243 6.67 32.81 4.12
CA ARG A 243 5.87 34.00 3.81
C ARG A 243 5.30 34.66 5.06
N PHE A 244 4.89 33.87 6.04
CA PHE A 244 4.25 34.34 7.27
C PHE A 244 5.18 34.33 8.48
N GLY A 245 6.42 33.89 8.36
CA GLY A 245 7.38 33.78 9.46
C GLY A 245 6.95 32.80 10.53
N ILE A 246 6.27 31.69 10.17
CA ILE A 246 5.68 30.76 11.11
C ILE A 246 6.60 29.55 11.32
N PRO A 247 7.03 29.27 12.56
CA PRO A 247 7.82 28.07 12.85
C PRO A 247 7.09 26.77 12.53
N VAL A 248 7.85 25.74 12.13
CA VAL A 248 7.33 24.42 11.77
C VAL A 248 7.95 23.36 12.68
N THR A 249 7.11 22.56 13.31
CA THR A 249 7.51 21.32 13.97
C THR A 249 6.87 20.12 13.28
N THR A 250 7.52 18.96 13.32
CA THR A 250 7.05 17.78 12.59
C THR A 250 6.71 16.61 13.52
N THR A 251 5.82 15.74 13.06
CA THR A 251 5.75 14.38 13.60
C THR A 251 6.90 13.54 13.04
N LEU A 252 7.11 12.33 13.57
CA LEU A 252 8.06 11.35 13.01
C LEU A 252 7.82 11.14 11.50
N MET A 253 6.57 10.96 11.09
CA MET A 253 6.18 10.75 9.68
C MET A 253 6.23 12.04 8.84
N GLY A 254 6.36 13.20 9.47
CA GLY A 254 6.52 14.49 8.82
C GLY A 254 7.97 14.93 8.63
N ILE A 255 8.95 14.14 9.10
CA ILE A 255 10.37 14.42 8.89
C ILE A 255 10.66 14.47 7.38
N GLY A 256 11.35 15.53 6.95
CA GLY A 256 11.59 15.83 5.54
C GLY A 256 10.57 16.80 4.92
N ALA A 257 9.49 17.17 5.61
CA ALA A 257 8.56 18.20 5.15
C ALA A 257 9.21 19.59 5.07
N VAL A 258 10.14 19.89 5.99
CA VAL A 258 10.94 21.12 6.02
C VAL A 258 12.41 20.76 6.22
N ASP A 259 13.31 21.65 5.75
CA ASP A 259 14.73 21.51 6.00
C ASP A 259 15.03 21.82 7.46
N THR A 260 15.68 20.90 8.17
CA THR A 260 16.01 21.03 9.58
C THR A 260 17.11 22.06 9.86
N THR A 261 17.81 22.52 8.83
CA THR A 261 18.84 23.59 8.95
C THR A 261 18.26 24.99 8.86
N GLU A 262 16.98 25.11 8.42
CA GLU A 262 16.30 26.41 8.31
C GLU A 262 15.88 26.98 9.67
N SER A 263 15.95 28.31 9.81
CA SER A 263 15.68 29.01 11.07
C SER A 263 14.25 28.84 11.62
N LEU A 264 13.29 28.54 10.74
CA LEU A 264 11.90 28.27 11.14
C LEU A 264 11.64 26.80 11.51
N SER A 265 12.64 25.91 11.39
CA SER A 265 12.50 24.52 11.75
C SER A 265 12.67 24.33 13.27
N LEU A 266 11.64 23.81 13.94
CA LEU A 266 11.69 23.40 15.34
C LEU A 266 11.88 21.87 15.49
N HIS A 267 12.34 21.20 14.44
CA HIS A 267 12.58 19.75 14.39
C HIS A 267 11.33 18.91 14.75
N MET A 268 11.55 17.66 15.15
CA MET A 268 10.49 16.75 15.58
C MET A 268 10.20 16.95 17.07
N LEU A 269 8.92 17.05 17.42
CA LEU A 269 8.48 17.12 18.81
C LEU A 269 8.20 15.72 19.39
N GLY A 270 8.07 15.66 20.71
CA GLY A 270 7.65 14.47 21.44
C GLY A 270 8.78 13.77 22.17
N MET A 271 8.50 12.57 22.72
CA MET A 271 9.41 11.82 23.59
C MET A 271 10.76 11.48 22.92
N HIS A 272 10.78 11.33 21.60
CA HIS A 272 11.98 11.09 20.80
C HIS A 272 12.38 12.31 19.97
N GLY A 273 11.83 13.48 20.28
CA GLY A 273 12.21 14.75 19.67
C GLY A 273 13.58 15.24 20.19
N MET A 274 14.21 16.09 19.39
CA MET A 274 15.47 16.76 19.75
C MET A 274 15.22 18.22 20.02
#